data_fec6202850f83c3fa87b54ce1299ac86
#
_entry.id   fec6202850f83c3fa87b54ce1299ac86
#
_cell.length_a   1.000
_cell.length_b   1.000
_cell.length_c   1.000
_cell.angle_alpha   90.00
_cell.angle_beta   90.00
_cell.angle_gamma   90.00
#
_symmetry.space_group_name_H-M   'P 1'
#
loop_
_entity.id
_entity.type
_entity.pdbx_description
1 polymer ?
#
loop_
_entity_poly.entity_id
_entity_poly.type
_entity_poly.pdbx_seq_one_letter_code
_entity_poly.pdbx_strand_id
1 'polypeptide(L)'
;MADNETGKRLERPAKGRSSRAPRLPAKAGARDKPGSRDVDLAQRVSTSLDTNGESNSAEGHIPERKCVLSGEKASRDGLIRLALAPDGTVAPDVRAKAPGRGAWIGVTKDVLEAAIAKGKLTGALSRAFKTASILIPDDLPQQIEAALQRAALDRLGLEARAGTLLTGSEKIAEAARKGTVDLLLHARDAAMDGSRKLDQALRVGLDMEGSDARGLVIPASRAILSMALGRENVVHIALIAPAAAARVSDALGRWRGFIGRDDDAEPCESGSQGPSAQR
;
A
#
# COMPACT_ATOMS: atom_id res chain seq x y z
N MET A 1 26.96 64.92 22.15
CA MET A 1 28.33 64.42 22.35
C MET A 1 28.40 62.99 21.85
N ALA A 2 28.98 62.94 20.73
CA ALA A 2 29.98 62.05 20.09
C ALA A 2 29.42 60.69 19.76
N ASP A 3 29.06 60.43 18.51
CA ASP A 3 29.88 59.96 17.36
C ASP A 3 30.74 58.73 17.67
N ASN A 4 30.40 57.59 17.06
CA ASN A 4 31.39 56.87 16.30
C ASN A 4 30.78 55.87 15.29
N GLU A 5 30.84 56.23 14.01
CA GLU A 5 30.77 55.36 12.84
C GLU A 5 32.01 54.45 12.81
N THR A 6 31.79 53.19 12.48
CA THR A 6 32.85 52.48 11.80
C THR A 6 32.24 51.48 10.80
N GLY A 7 32.35 51.82 9.54
CA GLY A 7 32.01 51.01 8.38
C GLY A 7 32.87 49.75 8.29
N LYS A 8 32.29 48.66 7.83
CA LYS A 8 32.98 47.48 7.40
C LYS A 8 32.56 47.10 5.99
N ARG A 9 33.49 47.37 5.14
CA ARG A 9 33.66 47.16 3.71
C ARG A 9 33.24 45.73 3.26
N LEU A 10 32.42 45.71 2.22
CA LEU A 10 32.10 44.52 1.43
C LEU A 10 33.31 44.08 0.65
N GLU A 11 33.82 42.89 0.91
CA GLU A 11 34.75 42.19 0.01
C GLU A 11 33.99 41.14 -0.80
N ARG A 12 34.10 41.29 -2.13
CA ARG A 12 33.67 40.30 -3.13
C ARG A 12 34.75 39.23 -3.24
N PRO A 13 34.42 37.92 -3.25
CA PRO A 13 35.34 36.94 -3.74
C PRO A 13 35.21 36.70 -5.27
N ALA A 14 36.36 36.46 -5.83
CA ALA A 14 36.71 36.40 -7.23
C ALA A 14 36.12 35.21 -7.99
N LYS A 15 35.94 35.43 -9.30
CA LYS A 15 35.75 34.43 -10.32
C LYS A 15 36.97 33.52 -10.44
N GLY A 16 36.74 32.22 -10.43
CA GLY A 16 37.81 31.24 -10.62
C GLY A 16 37.34 29.92 -11.25
N ARG A 17 37.54 29.80 -12.55
CA ARG A 17 37.95 28.64 -13.36
C ARG A 17 36.96 27.53 -13.65
N SER A 18 36.52 27.59 -14.89
CA SER A 18 36.24 26.49 -15.83
C SER A 18 37.20 25.28 -15.70
N SER A 19 36.63 24.07 -15.53
CA SER A 19 37.32 22.82 -15.86
C SER A 19 36.38 21.90 -16.63
N ARG A 20 36.56 21.92 -17.85
CA ARG A 20 36.66 20.98 -19.00
C ARG A 20 36.21 19.53 -18.68
N ALA A 21 35.14 19.13 -19.37
CA ALA A 21 34.67 17.76 -19.48
C ALA A 21 35.71 16.87 -20.25
N PRO A 22 35.81 15.58 -19.90
CA PRO A 22 36.58 14.63 -20.71
C PRO A 22 35.74 14.09 -21.85
N ARG A 23 36.38 14.07 -23.03
CA ARG A 23 35.88 13.53 -24.30
C ARG A 23 35.84 11.99 -24.27
N LEU A 24 34.79 11.43 -24.84
CA LEU A 24 34.69 10.02 -25.25
C LEU A 24 35.60 9.77 -26.48
N PRO A 25 36.23 8.60 -26.59
CA PRO A 25 36.87 8.19 -27.84
C PRO A 25 35.88 7.53 -28.79
N ALA A 26 36.10 7.83 -30.07
CA ALA A 26 35.33 7.40 -31.22
C ALA A 26 35.71 5.99 -31.70
N LYS A 27 34.76 5.39 -32.40
CA LYS A 27 34.70 4.21 -33.25
C LYS A 27 36.00 3.88 -34.05
N ALA A 28 36.26 2.55 -34.12
CA ALA A 28 36.75 1.87 -35.32
C ALA A 28 36.23 0.43 -35.22
N GLY A 29 35.62 -0.21 -36.15
CA GLY A 29 35.72 -0.22 -37.61
C GLY A 29 36.06 -1.62 -38.06
N ALA A 30 35.08 -2.27 -38.75
CA ALA A 30 35.19 -3.19 -39.86
C ALA A 30 35.49 -4.69 -39.66
N ARG A 31 34.48 -5.50 -40.08
CA ARG A 31 34.56 -6.60 -41.09
C ARG A 31 35.41 -7.83 -40.77
N ASP A 32 34.77 -9.01 -40.72
CA ASP A 32 34.77 -10.00 -41.79
C ASP A 32 33.89 -11.22 -41.45
N LYS A 33 33.11 -11.68 -42.43
CA LYS A 33 32.59 -13.03 -42.63
C LYS A 33 33.49 -13.69 -43.66
N PRO A 34 33.41 -15.02 -44.02
CA PRO A 34 32.52 -16.13 -43.61
C PRO A 34 33.29 -17.46 -43.36
N GLY A 35 32.58 -18.51 -42.94
CA GLY A 35 33.14 -19.87 -42.96
C GLY A 35 32.13 -20.91 -42.51
N SER A 36 31.38 -21.43 -43.48
CA SER A 36 30.60 -22.65 -43.41
C SER A 36 31.44 -23.90 -43.05
N ARG A 37 30.95 -24.77 -42.22
CA ARG A 37 31.19 -26.21 -42.29
C ARG A 37 30.03 -26.94 -41.63
N ASP A 38 29.24 -27.58 -42.47
CA ASP A 38 28.37 -28.73 -42.17
C ASP A 38 29.21 -29.85 -41.60
N VAL A 39 28.71 -30.51 -40.57
CA VAL A 39 28.88 -31.95 -40.36
C VAL A 39 27.68 -32.49 -39.60
N ASP A 40 26.96 -33.27 -40.32
CA ASP A 40 25.97 -34.26 -39.99
C ASP A 40 26.53 -35.33 -39.02
N LEU A 41 25.76 -35.82 -38.07
CA LEU A 41 25.64 -37.25 -37.72
C LEU A 41 24.59 -37.51 -36.67
N ALA A 42 23.44 -37.98 -37.12
CA ALA A 42 22.79 -39.24 -36.83
C ALA A 42 22.66 -39.68 -35.35
N GLN A 43 21.38 -39.80 -34.97
CA GLN A 43 20.74 -40.89 -34.26
C GLN A 43 21.39 -41.48 -32.99
N ARG A 44 20.71 -41.22 -31.86
CA ARG A 44 20.36 -42.32 -30.96
C ARG A 44 18.95 -42.11 -30.43
N VAL A 45 18.08 -42.98 -30.91
CA VAL A 45 16.77 -43.30 -30.38
C VAL A 45 16.98 -44.00 -29.03
N SER A 46 16.33 -43.55 -28.01
CA SER A 46 15.94 -44.33 -26.85
C SER A 46 14.57 -43.88 -26.41
N THR A 47 13.63 -44.76 -26.72
CA THR A 47 12.26 -44.80 -26.25
C THR A 47 12.22 -45.02 -24.75
N SER A 48 11.59 -44.12 -24.05
CA SER A 48 10.84 -44.44 -22.82
C SER A 48 9.58 -43.61 -22.83
N LEU A 49 8.48 -44.26 -23.09
CA LEU A 49 7.13 -43.81 -22.84
C LEU A 49 6.94 -43.74 -21.33
N ASP A 50 6.77 -42.50 -20.80
CA ASP A 50 6.02 -42.30 -19.57
C ASP A 50 5.04 -41.17 -19.82
N THR A 51 3.81 -41.58 -20.05
CA THR A 51 2.59 -40.80 -20.01
C THR A 51 2.36 -40.31 -18.58
N ASN A 52 2.61 -39.07 -18.32
CA ASN A 52 1.85 -38.30 -17.35
C ASN A 52 1.90 -36.82 -17.77
N GLY A 53 0.88 -36.47 -18.56
CA GLY A 53 0.57 -35.09 -18.87
C GLY A 53 -0.08 -34.43 -17.65
N GLU A 54 0.73 -33.99 -16.69
CA GLU A 54 0.32 -32.97 -15.75
C GLU A 54 0.84 -31.62 -16.29
N SER A 55 -0.13 -30.85 -16.77
CA SER A 55 0.04 -29.46 -17.05
C SER A 55 0.44 -28.75 -15.74
N ASN A 56 1.75 -28.64 -15.50
CA ASN A 56 2.31 -27.87 -14.41
C ASN A 56 2.22 -26.39 -14.80
N SER A 57 1.02 -25.81 -14.68
CA SER A 57 0.86 -24.39 -14.50
C SER A 57 1.59 -24.04 -13.21
N ALA A 58 2.73 -23.38 -13.31
CA ALA A 58 3.47 -22.84 -12.19
C ALA A 58 2.61 -21.77 -11.50
N GLU A 59 1.61 -22.19 -10.74
CA GLU A 59 0.97 -21.40 -9.72
C GLU A 59 2.06 -21.15 -8.68
N GLY A 60 2.59 -19.93 -8.67
CA GLY A 60 3.59 -19.50 -7.71
C GLY A 60 3.05 -19.77 -6.31
N HIS A 61 3.60 -20.77 -5.63
CA HIS A 61 3.23 -21.13 -4.26
C HIS A 61 3.42 -19.90 -3.38
N ILE A 62 2.32 -19.22 -3.01
CA ILE A 62 2.33 -18.10 -2.07
C ILE A 62 2.59 -18.66 -0.68
N PRO A 63 3.72 -18.34 -0.03
CA PRO A 63 4.05 -18.92 1.25
C PRO A 63 3.01 -18.55 2.31
N GLU A 64 2.32 -19.55 2.84
CA GLU A 64 1.41 -19.39 3.98
C GLU A 64 2.17 -19.12 5.28
N ARG A 65 1.57 -18.35 6.14
CA ARG A 65 2.02 -18.09 7.50
C ARG A 65 0.91 -18.40 8.48
N LYS A 66 1.28 -18.75 9.70
CA LYS A 66 0.33 -19.08 10.76
C LYS A 66 0.21 -17.90 11.75
N CYS A 67 -1.02 -17.47 12.02
CA CYS A 67 -1.30 -16.51 13.09
C CYS A 67 -0.93 -17.11 14.44
N VAL A 68 -0.12 -16.40 15.24
CA VAL A 68 0.32 -16.90 16.57
C VAL A 68 -0.77 -16.87 17.61
N LEU A 69 -1.86 -16.11 17.38
CA LEU A 69 -3.00 -16.00 18.29
C LEU A 69 -4.16 -16.93 17.94
N SER A 70 -4.65 -16.91 16.69
CA SER A 70 -5.76 -17.75 16.23
C SER A 70 -5.33 -19.15 15.80
N GLY A 71 -4.08 -19.31 15.35
CA GLY A 71 -3.60 -20.55 14.78
C GLY A 71 -3.98 -20.74 13.31
N GLU A 72 -4.75 -19.86 12.72
CA GLU A 72 -5.16 -19.89 11.32
C GLU A 72 -3.99 -19.64 10.38
N LYS A 73 -4.04 -20.27 9.22
CA LYS A 73 -3.08 -20.06 8.15
C LYS A 73 -3.66 -19.09 7.14
N ALA A 74 -2.85 -18.15 6.68
CA ALA A 74 -3.20 -17.25 5.61
C ALA A 74 -1.95 -16.86 4.80
N SER A 75 -2.18 -16.24 3.64
CA SER A 75 -1.11 -15.68 2.85
C SER A 75 -0.35 -14.61 3.65
N ARG A 76 0.90 -14.38 3.29
CA ARG A 76 1.72 -13.32 3.91
C ARG A 76 1.05 -11.95 3.88
N ASP A 77 0.29 -11.67 2.82
CA ASP A 77 -0.35 -10.37 2.62
C ASP A 77 -1.62 -10.20 3.45
N GLY A 78 -2.27 -11.32 3.86
CA GLY A 78 -3.40 -11.33 4.79
C GLY A 78 -3.01 -11.23 6.27
N LEU A 79 -1.71 -11.27 6.60
CA LEU A 79 -1.21 -11.24 7.98
C LEU A 79 -0.32 -10.04 8.23
N ILE A 80 -0.22 -9.64 9.50
CA ILE A 80 0.67 -8.57 9.97
C ILE A 80 1.87 -9.22 10.65
N ARG A 81 3.07 -8.88 10.21
CA ARG A 81 4.30 -9.32 10.84
C ARG A 81 4.66 -8.43 12.03
N LEU A 82 5.04 -9.06 13.12
CA LEU A 82 5.68 -8.43 14.27
C LEU A 82 7.16 -8.83 14.28
N ALA A 83 8.03 -7.87 14.53
CA ALA A 83 9.47 -8.08 14.68
C ALA A 83 9.89 -7.84 16.12
N LEU A 84 10.99 -8.48 16.53
CA LEU A 84 11.61 -8.25 17.84
C LEU A 84 12.85 -7.40 17.63
N ALA A 85 12.90 -6.25 18.29
CA ALA A 85 14.06 -5.39 18.31
C ALA A 85 15.17 -5.97 19.23
N PRO A 86 16.43 -5.51 19.09
CA PRO A 86 17.56 -6.04 19.90
C PRO A 86 17.37 -5.89 21.41
N ASP A 87 16.62 -4.89 21.85
CA ASP A 87 16.28 -4.64 23.27
C ASP A 87 15.13 -5.50 23.79
N GLY A 88 14.57 -6.39 22.95
CA GLY A 88 13.41 -7.22 23.28
C GLY A 88 12.06 -6.55 23.03
N THR A 89 12.02 -5.34 22.53
CA THR A 89 10.75 -4.64 22.23
C THR A 89 10.10 -5.21 20.96
N VAL A 90 8.81 -5.48 21.03
CA VAL A 90 7.99 -5.91 19.89
C VAL A 90 7.51 -4.70 19.09
N ALA A 91 7.75 -4.72 17.78
CA ALA A 91 7.34 -3.64 16.89
C ALA A 91 6.61 -4.16 15.64
N PRO A 92 5.68 -3.40 15.05
CA PRO A 92 5.02 -3.76 13.81
C PRO A 92 5.97 -3.68 12.61
N ASP A 93 6.00 -4.74 11.80
CA ASP A 93 6.72 -4.80 10.54
C ASP A 93 5.75 -5.12 9.39
N VAL A 94 4.83 -4.22 9.14
CA VAL A 94 3.74 -4.40 8.17
C VAL A 94 4.21 -4.64 6.73
N ARG A 95 5.46 -4.27 6.42
CA ARG A 95 6.10 -4.51 5.12
C ARG A 95 6.96 -5.78 5.09
N ALA A 96 7.10 -6.45 6.22
CA ALA A 96 7.91 -7.65 6.42
C ALA A 96 9.35 -7.49 5.91
N LYS A 97 10.00 -6.37 6.26
CA LYS A 97 11.38 -6.02 5.86
C LYS A 97 12.39 -6.14 6.99
N ALA A 98 11.95 -6.18 8.26
CA ALA A 98 12.84 -6.31 9.39
C ALA A 98 13.65 -7.61 9.31
N PRO A 99 14.94 -7.59 9.66
CA PRO A 99 15.76 -8.79 9.69
C PRO A 99 15.30 -9.75 10.79
N GLY A 100 15.75 -10.99 10.72
CA GLY A 100 15.52 -12.00 11.74
C GLY A 100 14.14 -12.65 11.69
N ARG A 101 13.82 -13.32 12.81
CA ARG A 101 12.56 -14.06 12.97
C ARG A 101 11.41 -13.10 13.19
N GLY A 102 10.26 -13.36 12.54
CA GLY A 102 9.02 -12.62 12.74
C GLY A 102 7.90 -13.51 13.27
N ALA A 103 7.00 -12.94 14.05
CA ALA A 103 5.71 -13.51 14.41
C ALA A 103 4.61 -12.89 13.53
N TRP A 104 3.57 -13.67 13.22
CA TRP A 104 2.51 -13.22 12.34
C TRP A 104 1.18 -13.22 13.08
N ILE A 105 0.39 -12.18 12.93
CA ILE A 105 -0.96 -12.05 13.49
C ILE A 105 -1.96 -11.74 12.37
N GLY A 106 -3.17 -12.33 12.45
CA GLY A 106 -4.29 -12.11 11.54
C GLY A 106 -5.56 -11.90 12.36
N VAL A 107 -5.54 -10.93 13.27
CA VAL A 107 -6.66 -10.61 14.16
C VAL A 107 -6.96 -9.11 14.08
N THR A 108 -8.18 -8.74 14.43
CA THR A 108 -8.58 -7.34 14.54
C THR A 108 -7.93 -6.66 15.74
N LYS A 109 -7.98 -5.34 15.76
CA LYS A 109 -7.44 -4.50 16.85
C LYS A 109 -8.02 -4.89 18.19
N ASP A 110 -9.34 -5.03 18.28
CA ASP A 110 -10.05 -5.36 19.53
C ASP A 110 -9.66 -6.75 20.07
N VAL A 111 -9.51 -7.73 19.17
CA VAL A 111 -9.05 -9.07 19.52
C VAL A 111 -7.60 -9.05 20.02
N LEU A 112 -6.76 -8.21 19.40
CA LEU A 112 -5.38 -8.03 19.82
C LEU A 112 -5.30 -7.37 21.21
N GLU A 113 -6.06 -6.30 21.45
CA GLU A 113 -6.14 -5.61 22.74
C GLU A 113 -6.60 -6.59 23.84
N ALA A 114 -7.64 -7.38 23.58
CA ALA A 114 -8.09 -8.41 24.49
C ALA A 114 -7.04 -9.51 24.75
N ALA A 115 -6.22 -9.86 23.75
CA ALA A 115 -5.15 -10.84 23.90
C ALA A 115 -3.97 -10.28 24.72
N ILE A 116 -3.67 -8.99 24.59
CA ILE A 116 -2.67 -8.29 25.41
C ILE A 116 -3.13 -8.26 26.86
N ALA A 117 -4.36 -7.78 27.13
CA ALA A 117 -4.92 -7.68 28.48
C ALA A 117 -4.96 -9.03 29.24
N LYS A 118 -5.16 -10.14 28.51
CA LYS A 118 -5.16 -11.50 29.05
C LYS A 118 -3.77 -12.16 29.11
N GLY A 119 -2.70 -11.46 28.74
CA GLY A 119 -1.32 -12.00 28.68
C GLY A 119 -1.11 -13.09 27.62
N LYS A 120 -2.10 -13.38 26.77
CA LYS A 120 -2.01 -14.42 25.73
C LYS A 120 -0.98 -14.10 24.67
N LEU A 121 -0.86 -12.81 24.29
CA LEU A 121 0.10 -12.37 23.27
C LEU A 121 1.52 -12.62 23.74
N THR A 122 1.89 -12.32 25.00
CA THR A 122 3.23 -12.54 25.55
C THR A 122 3.65 -14.00 25.43
N GLY A 123 2.81 -14.94 25.86
CA GLY A 123 3.11 -16.37 25.74
C GLY A 123 3.21 -16.86 24.28
N ALA A 124 2.39 -16.33 23.38
CA ALA A 124 2.45 -16.66 21.95
C ALA A 124 3.74 -16.15 21.30
N LEU A 125 4.13 -14.91 21.58
CA LEU A 125 5.34 -14.30 21.04
C LEU A 125 6.61 -14.92 21.63
N SER A 126 6.65 -15.27 22.93
CA SER A 126 7.79 -15.97 23.54
C SER A 126 8.08 -17.30 22.85
N ARG A 127 7.04 -18.05 22.48
CA ARG A 127 7.19 -19.28 21.70
C ARG A 127 7.66 -19.00 20.27
N ALA A 128 7.11 -17.97 19.62
CA ALA A 128 7.44 -17.63 18.24
C ALA A 128 8.89 -17.13 18.11
N PHE A 129 9.33 -16.25 19.01
CA PHE A 129 10.66 -15.68 18.99
C PHE A 129 11.71 -16.57 19.69
N LYS A 130 11.25 -17.57 20.47
CA LYS A 130 12.11 -18.47 21.28
C LYS A 130 12.94 -17.69 22.30
N THR A 131 12.34 -16.72 22.96
CA THR A 131 12.93 -15.94 24.06
C THR A 131 11.88 -15.61 25.11
N ALA A 132 12.32 -15.51 26.36
CA ALA A 132 11.47 -15.08 27.46
C ALA A 132 11.50 -13.56 27.67
N SER A 133 12.54 -12.89 27.16
CA SER A 133 12.70 -11.44 27.28
C SER A 133 11.94 -10.76 26.13
N ILE A 134 10.66 -10.44 26.35
CA ILE A 134 9.79 -9.75 25.41
C ILE A 134 9.11 -8.58 26.11
N LEU A 135 9.28 -7.40 25.54
CA LEU A 135 8.59 -6.18 25.94
C LEU A 135 7.52 -5.87 24.89
N ILE A 136 6.27 -5.91 25.30
CA ILE A 136 5.12 -5.52 24.47
C ILE A 136 4.71 -4.11 24.88
N PRO A 137 4.82 -3.10 23.97
CA PRO A 137 4.33 -1.76 24.25
C PRO A 137 2.80 -1.77 24.47
N ASP A 138 2.32 -1.00 25.42
CA ASP A 138 0.87 -0.88 25.73
C ASP A 138 0.09 -0.33 24.52
N ASP A 139 0.74 0.49 23.70
CA ASP A 139 0.20 1.11 22.50
C ASP A 139 0.49 0.29 21.21
N LEU A 140 0.94 -0.99 21.34
CA LEU A 140 1.23 -1.83 20.16
C LEU A 140 0.07 -1.89 19.14
N PRO A 141 -1.22 -2.01 19.54
CA PRO A 141 -2.34 -1.98 18.61
C PRO A 141 -2.42 -0.68 17.81
N GLN A 142 -2.19 0.45 18.47
CA GLN A 142 -2.19 1.77 17.85
C GLN A 142 -0.99 1.96 16.91
N GLN A 143 0.18 1.43 17.28
CA GLN A 143 1.37 1.42 16.41
C GLN A 143 1.13 0.60 15.15
N ILE A 144 0.46 -0.56 15.24
CA ILE A 144 0.10 -1.39 14.09
C ILE A 144 -0.87 -0.63 13.18
N GLU A 145 -1.92 -0.03 13.72
CA GLU A 145 -2.88 0.77 12.96
C GLU A 145 -2.18 1.92 12.22
N ALA A 146 -1.36 2.69 12.92
CA ALA A 146 -0.60 3.78 12.32
C ALA A 146 0.36 3.30 11.21
N ALA A 147 0.99 2.15 11.38
CA ALA A 147 1.88 1.56 10.38
C ALA A 147 1.11 1.08 9.13
N LEU A 148 -0.08 0.49 9.29
CA LEU A 148 -0.96 0.08 8.20
C LEU A 148 -1.53 1.29 7.45
N GLN A 149 -2.01 2.29 8.18
CA GLN A 149 -2.45 3.57 7.62
C GLN A 149 -1.36 4.19 6.76
N ARG A 150 -0.16 4.32 7.33
CA ARG A 150 0.99 4.88 6.61
C ARG A 150 1.33 4.07 5.35
N ALA A 151 1.31 2.75 5.43
CA ALA A 151 1.57 1.90 4.27
C ALA A 151 0.55 2.09 3.15
N ALA A 152 -0.74 2.24 3.48
CA ALA A 152 -1.81 2.50 2.53
C ALA A 152 -1.69 3.90 1.91
N LEU A 153 -1.43 4.93 2.71
CA LEU A 153 -1.23 6.30 2.23
C LEU A 153 0.02 6.44 1.36
N ASP A 154 1.13 5.79 1.72
CA ASP A 154 2.35 5.74 0.90
C ASP A 154 2.07 5.08 -0.46
N ARG A 155 1.22 4.02 -0.49
CA ARG A 155 0.80 3.38 -1.74
C ARG A 155 0.02 4.35 -2.62
N LEU A 156 -0.95 5.07 -2.08
CA LEU A 156 -1.69 6.11 -2.81
C LEU A 156 -0.74 7.18 -3.38
N GLY A 157 0.24 7.62 -2.59
CA GLY A 157 1.25 8.56 -3.02
C GLY A 157 2.13 8.05 -4.17
N LEU A 158 2.44 6.74 -4.19
CA LEU A 158 3.17 6.10 -5.29
C LEU A 158 2.33 6.08 -6.57
N GLU A 159 1.06 5.69 -6.49
CA GLU A 159 0.16 5.66 -7.65
C GLU A 159 -0.14 7.07 -8.18
N ALA A 160 -0.20 8.08 -7.32
CA ALA A 160 -0.32 9.47 -7.75
C ALA A 160 0.89 9.94 -8.57
N ARG A 161 2.11 9.57 -8.16
CA ARG A 161 3.35 9.87 -8.90
C ARG A 161 3.46 9.08 -10.20
N ALA A 162 2.92 7.87 -10.23
CA ALA A 162 2.87 7.02 -11.42
C ALA A 162 1.82 7.48 -12.45
N GLY A 163 0.94 8.45 -12.10
CA GLY A 163 -0.12 8.92 -12.98
C GLY A 163 -1.31 7.98 -13.11
N THR A 164 -1.38 6.92 -12.29
CA THR A 164 -2.47 5.93 -12.26
C THR A 164 -3.62 6.32 -11.34
N LEU A 165 -3.51 7.48 -10.66
CA LEU A 165 -4.47 7.99 -9.70
C LEU A 165 -4.99 9.37 -10.12
N LEU A 166 -6.31 9.52 -10.13
CA LEU A 166 -7.01 10.78 -10.39
C LEU A 166 -7.57 11.37 -9.09
N THR A 167 -7.57 12.70 -9.02
CA THR A 167 -8.26 13.50 -7.99
C THR A 167 -9.07 14.61 -8.66
N GLY A 168 -10.08 15.12 -7.95
CA GLY A 168 -11.00 16.14 -8.46
C GLY A 168 -12.26 15.52 -9.03
N SER A 169 -13.43 15.93 -8.48
CA SER A 169 -14.73 15.29 -8.73
C SER A 169 -15.12 15.26 -10.23
N GLU A 170 -14.83 16.33 -10.97
CA GLU A 170 -15.17 16.40 -12.40
C GLU A 170 -14.36 15.40 -13.23
N LYS A 171 -13.04 15.35 -13.01
CA LYS A 171 -12.17 14.40 -13.72
C LYS A 171 -12.51 12.95 -13.39
N ILE A 172 -12.83 12.68 -12.11
CA ILE A 172 -13.25 11.36 -11.67
C ILE A 172 -14.59 10.99 -12.30
N ALA A 173 -15.58 11.91 -12.31
CA ALA A 173 -16.87 11.67 -12.90
C ALA A 173 -16.80 11.40 -14.42
N GLU A 174 -15.92 12.11 -15.13
CA GLU A 174 -15.67 11.87 -16.55
C GLU A 174 -15.05 10.49 -16.80
N ALA A 175 -14.00 10.14 -16.05
CA ALA A 175 -13.36 8.84 -16.15
C ALA A 175 -14.29 7.69 -15.77
N ALA A 176 -15.12 7.89 -14.72
CA ALA A 176 -16.10 6.92 -14.27
C ALA A 176 -17.16 6.65 -15.36
N ARG A 177 -17.74 7.69 -15.98
CA ARG A 177 -18.71 7.51 -17.08
C ARG A 177 -18.12 6.83 -18.31
N LYS A 178 -16.79 6.96 -18.52
CA LYS A 178 -16.09 6.27 -19.61
C LYS A 178 -15.75 4.81 -19.30
N GLY A 179 -16.07 4.32 -18.09
CA GLY A 179 -15.75 2.96 -17.67
C GLY A 179 -14.23 2.72 -17.46
N THR A 180 -13.45 3.78 -17.22
CA THR A 180 -11.99 3.68 -17.05
C THR A 180 -11.54 3.68 -15.60
N VAL A 181 -12.47 3.63 -14.64
CA VAL A 181 -12.17 3.60 -13.19
C VAL A 181 -12.24 2.17 -12.68
N ASP A 182 -11.11 1.65 -12.24
CA ASP A 182 -11.00 0.31 -11.65
C ASP A 182 -11.27 0.30 -10.15
N LEU A 183 -11.04 1.43 -9.45
CA LEU A 183 -11.32 1.56 -8.03
C LEU A 183 -11.66 3.02 -7.70
N LEU A 184 -12.85 3.25 -7.15
CA LEU A 184 -13.29 4.54 -6.65
C LEU A 184 -13.18 4.57 -5.12
N LEU A 185 -12.63 5.65 -4.58
CA LEU A 185 -12.39 5.81 -3.16
C LEU A 185 -12.94 7.14 -2.66
N HIS A 186 -13.51 7.13 -1.47
CA HIS A 186 -14.04 8.31 -0.79
C HIS A 186 -13.37 8.49 0.57
N ALA A 187 -13.06 9.73 0.94
CA ALA A 187 -12.64 10.06 2.30
C ALA A 187 -13.77 9.74 3.29
N ARG A 188 -13.44 9.38 4.53
CA ARG A 188 -14.46 9.08 5.56
C ARG A 188 -15.38 10.26 5.89
N ASP A 189 -14.91 11.48 5.64
CA ASP A 189 -15.64 12.74 5.84
C ASP A 189 -16.12 13.35 4.52
N ALA A 190 -16.23 12.55 3.46
CA ALA A 190 -16.82 12.95 2.20
C ALA A 190 -18.33 13.25 2.37
N ALA A 191 -18.79 14.33 1.73
CA ALA A 191 -20.22 14.62 1.71
C ALA A 191 -20.96 13.54 0.91
N MET A 192 -22.07 13.05 1.44
CA MET A 192 -22.89 11.98 0.82
C MET A 192 -23.33 12.32 -0.61
N ASP A 193 -23.70 13.58 -0.87
CA ASP A 193 -24.11 14.01 -2.20
C ASP A 193 -23.00 13.88 -3.24
N GLY A 194 -21.76 14.26 -2.86
CA GLY A 194 -20.58 14.09 -3.70
C GLY A 194 -20.25 12.62 -3.98
N SER A 195 -20.31 11.77 -2.96
CA SER A 195 -20.06 10.33 -3.11
C SER A 195 -21.14 9.69 -4.01
N ARG A 196 -22.42 9.95 -3.76
CA ARG A 196 -23.54 9.41 -4.57
C ARG A 196 -23.44 9.78 -6.05
N LYS A 197 -23.04 11.02 -6.37
CA LYS A 197 -22.86 11.47 -7.77
C LYS A 197 -21.76 10.69 -8.47
N LEU A 198 -20.66 10.42 -7.77
CA LEU A 198 -19.54 9.66 -8.34
C LEU A 198 -19.85 8.17 -8.42
N ASP A 199 -20.55 7.61 -7.44
CA ASP A 199 -21.03 6.23 -7.46
C ASP A 199 -22.00 5.99 -8.62
N GLN A 200 -22.91 6.96 -8.88
CA GLN A 200 -23.78 6.89 -10.05
C GLN A 200 -22.99 6.94 -11.35
N ALA A 201 -22.02 7.84 -11.47
CA ALA A 201 -21.15 7.92 -12.64
C ALA A 201 -20.38 6.62 -12.87
N LEU A 202 -19.92 5.97 -11.79
CA LEU A 202 -19.26 4.67 -11.84
C LEU A 202 -20.20 3.58 -12.38
N ARG A 203 -21.42 3.48 -11.84
CA ARG A 203 -22.43 2.51 -12.31
C ARG A 203 -22.76 2.68 -13.78
N VAL A 204 -22.95 3.93 -14.24
CA VAL A 204 -23.19 4.21 -15.66
C VAL A 204 -22.04 3.72 -16.53
N GLY A 205 -20.79 4.00 -16.16
CA GLY A 205 -19.63 3.59 -16.95
C GLY A 205 -19.34 2.09 -16.94
N LEU A 206 -19.87 1.36 -15.95
CA LEU A 206 -19.74 -0.09 -15.83
C LEU A 206 -20.95 -0.85 -16.39
N ASP A 207 -21.94 -0.15 -16.98
CA ASP A 207 -23.24 -0.70 -17.40
C ASP A 207 -23.97 -1.46 -16.25
N MET A 208 -23.85 -0.93 -15.03
CA MET A 208 -24.39 -1.50 -13.79
C MET A 208 -25.42 -0.60 -13.11
N GLU A 209 -26.19 0.19 -13.91
CA GLU A 209 -27.27 1.01 -13.38
C GLU A 209 -28.29 0.13 -12.63
N GLY A 210 -28.68 0.60 -11.45
CA GLY A 210 -29.57 -0.16 -10.56
C GLY A 210 -28.87 -1.13 -9.60
N SER A 211 -27.53 -1.28 -9.70
CA SER A 211 -26.75 -2.04 -8.71
C SER A 211 -26.34 -1.17 -7.51
N ASP A 212 -25.86 -1.83 -6.46
CA ASP A 212 -25.28 -1.19 -5.27
C ASP A 212 -23.78 -0.88 -5.42
N ALA A 213 -23.23 -0.95 -6.64
CA ALA A 213 -21.82 -0.65 -6.88
C ALA A 213 -21.50 0.79 -6.44
N ARG A 214 -20.53 0.91 -5.55
CA ARG A 214 -20.13 2.18 -4.93
C ARG A 214 -18.64 2.23 -4.66
N GLY A 215 -18.11 3.44 -4.49
CA GLY A 215 -16.72 3.64 -4.08
C GLY A 215 -16.50 3.18 -2.64
N LEU A 216 -15.28 2.73 -2.38
CA LEU A 216 -14.82 2.28 -1.07
C LEU A 216 -14.53 3.49 -0.16
N VAL A 217 -15.03 3.49 1.07
CA VAL A 217 -14.71 4.53 2.06
C VAL A 217 -13.37 4.23 2.72
N ILE A 218 -12.41 5.15 2.57
CA ILE A 218 -11.11 5.07 3.24
C ILE A 218 -11.26 5.54 4.69
N PRO A 219 -10.69 4.86 5.70
CA PRO A 219 -10.74 5.31 7.10
C PRO A 219 -9.79 6.49 7.39
N ALA A 220 -9.65 7.41 6.43
CA ALA A 220 -8.88 8.65 6.52
C ALA A 220 -9.74 9.84 6.12
N SER A 221 -9.54 10.98 6.80
CA SER A 221 -10.19 12.25 6.45
C SER A 221 -9.55 12.88 5.20
N ARG A 222 -10.28 13.84 4.59
CA ARG A 222 -9.73 14.65 3.49
C ARG A 222 -8.41 15.33 3.85
N ALA A 223 -8.25 15.76 5.08
CA ALA A 223 -7.02 16.40 5.53
C ALA A 223 -5.82 15.46 5.45
N ILE A 224 -5.99 14.22 5.92
CA ILE A 224 -4.96 13.16 5.87
C ILE A 224 -4.64 12.79 4.41
N LEU A 225 -5.67 12.63 3.56
CA LEU A 225 -5.48 12.31 2.14
C LEU A 225 -4.79 13.44 1.39
N SER A 226 -5.16 14.69 1.66
CA SER A 226 -4.55 15.87 1.05
C SER A 226 -3.06 15.96 1.40
N MET A 227 -2.71 15.75 2.66
CA MET A 227 -1.33 15.71 3.13
C MET A 227 -0.54 14.56 2.47
N ALA A 228 -1.09 13.37 2.43
CA ALA A 228 -0.44 12.18 1.87
C ALA A 228 -0.16 12.30 0.36
N LEU A 229 -1.04 12.97 -0.38
CA LEU A 229 -0.92 13.17 -1.82
C LEU A 229 -0.23 14.49 -2.21
N GLY A 230 0.06 15.36 -1.24
CA GLY A 230 0.63 16.68 -1.50
C GLY A 230 -0.29 17.56 -2.36
N ARG A 231 -1.60 17.47 -2.17
CA ARG A 231 -2.64 18.18 -2.92
C ARG A 231 -3.66 18.79 -1.97
N GLU A 232 -4.27 19.87 -2.38
CA GLU A 232 -5.34 20.49 -1.59
C GLU A 232 -6.68 19.78 -1.82
N ASN A 233 -7.47 19.66 -0.74
CA ASN A 233 -8.85 19.23 -0.75
C ASN A 233 -9.12 17.89 -1.49
N VAL A 234 -8.37 16.84 -1.14
CA VAL A 234 -8.58 15.49 -1.69
C VAL A 234 -9.68 14.80 -0.91
N VAL A 235 -10.86 14.70 -1.53
CA VAL A 235 -12.05 14.04 -0.96
C VAL A 235 -12.33 12.71 -1.65
N HIS A 236 -12.13 12.66 -2.96
CA HIS A 236 -12.38 11.50 -3.81
C HIS A 236 -11.13 11.17 -4.63
N ILE A 237 -10.92 9.88 -4.84
CA ILE A 237 -9.78 9.33 -5.57
C ILE A 237 -10.29 8.26 -6.52
N ALA A 238 -9.78 8.21 -7.75
CA ALA A 238 -10.02 7.10 -8.66
C ALA A 238 -8.70 6.51 -9.14
N LEU A 239 -8.58 5.19 -9.17
CA LEU A 239 -7.51 4.44 -9.80
C LEU A 239 -7.99 4.02 -11.19
N ILE A 240 -7.15 4.26 -12.21
CA ILE A 240 -7.47 4.03 -13.62
C ILE A 240 -6.58 2.94 -14.26
N ALA A 241 -5.98 2.10 -13.43
CA ALA A 241 -5.17 0.98 -13.87
C ALA A 241 -5.42 -0.22 -12.95
N PRO A 242 -5.82 -1.40 -13.47
CA PRO A 242 -6.20 -2.57 -12.67
C PRO A 242 -5.13 -2.99 -11.66
N ALA A 243 -3.86 -2.99 -12.07
CA ALA A 243 -2.75 -3.34 -11.19
C ALA A 243 -2.54 -2.32 -10.05
N ALA A 244 -2.80 -1.02 -10.30
CA ALA A 244 -2.75 0.02 -9.27
C ALA A 244 -3.93 -0.13 -8.30
N ALA A 245 -5.14 -0.39 -8.84
CA ALA A 245 -6.34 -0.64 -8.05
C ALA A 245 -6.14 -1.84 -7.11
N ALA A 246 -5.62 -2.96 -7.61
CA ALA A 246 -5.33 -4.14 -6.80
C ALA A 246 -4.35 -3.83 -5.65
N ARG A 247 -3.20 -3.20 -5.95
CA ARG A 247 -2.21 -2.84 -4.92
C ARG A 247 -2.75 -1.89 -3.84
N VAL A 248 -3.61 -0.95 -4.22
CA VAL A 248 -4.25 -0.01 -3.28
C VAL A 248 -5.32 -0.73 -2.47
N SER A 249 -6.15 -1.56 -3.12
CA SER A 249 -7.17 -2.38 -2.47
C SER A 249 -6.57 -3.29 -1.40
N ASP A 250 -5.47 -4.00 -1.72
CA ASP A 250 -4.75 -4.86 -0.77
C ASP A 250 -4.26 -4.07 0.45
N ALA A 251 -3.63 -2.90 0.22
CA ALA A 251 -3.12 -2.07 1.30
C ALA A 251 -4.24 -1.52 2.20
N LEU A 252 -5.35 -1.07 1.60
CA LEU A 252 -6.54 -0.61 2.33
C LEU A 252 -7.26 -1.75 3.04
N GLY A 253 -7.38 -2.92 2.39
CA GLY A 253 -8.00 -4.11 2.97
C GLY A 253 -7.30 -4.55 4.24
N ARG A 254 -5.97 -4.56 4.27
CA ARG A 254 -5.19 -4.87 5.48
C ARG A 254 -5.46 -3.88 6.62
N TRP A 255 -5.55 -2.58 6.32
CA TRP A 255 -5.84 -1.57 7.31
C TRP A 255 -7.28 -1.68 7.83
N ARG A 256 -8.26 -1.78 6.91
CA ARG A 256 -9.69 -1.92 7.25
C ARG A 256 -9.96 -3.21 8.04
N GLY A 257 -9.42 -4.34 7.61
CA GLY A 257 -9.55 -5.60 8.32
C GLY A 257 -8.96 -5.54 9.74
N PHE A 258 -7.84 -4.86 9.94
CA PHE A 258 -7.26 -4.70 11.27
C PHE A 258 -8.15 -3.86 12.21
N ILE A 259 -8.76 -2.77 11.71
CA ILE A 259 -9.65 -1.92 12.53
C ILE A 259 -11.08 -2.48 12.64
N GLY A 260 -11.35 -3.67 12.08
CA GLY A 260 -12.67 -4.32 12.15
C GLY A 260 -13.75 -3.64 11.30
N ARG A 261 -13.36 -2.94 10.24
CA ARG A 261 -14.28 -2.37 9.24
C ARG A 261 -14.30 -3.27 8.01
N ASP A 262 -15.11 -4.30 8.07
CA ASP A 262 -15.44 -5.08 6.89
C ASP A 262 -16.32 -4.28 5.93
N ASP A 263 -16.36 -4.68 4.64
CA ASP A 263 -16.94 -3.91 3.55
C ASP A 263 -18.44 -3.62 3.63
N ASP A 264 -19.15 -4.12 4.66
CA ASP A 264 -20.60 -4.05 4.82
C ASP A 264 -21.08 -3.07 5.90
N ALA A 265 -20.23 -2.19 6.44
CA ALA A 265 -20.69 -1.18 7.40
C ALA A 265 -21.55 -0.13 6.69
N GLU A 266 -22.85 -0.18 6.93
CA GLU A 266 -23.85 0.81 6.58
C GLU A 266 -23.38 2.25 6.89
N PRO A 267 -23.76 3.25 6.05
CA PRO A 267 -23.46 4.64 6.37
C PRO A 267 -24.15 4.99 7.69
N CYS A 268 -23.38 5.53 8.64
CA CYS A 268 -23.91 6.06 9.89
C CYS A 268 -25.08 7.00 9.60
N GLU A 269 -26.29 6.59 9.92
CA GLU A 269 -27.42 7.48 10.03
C GLU A 269 -27.10 8.49 11.14
N SER A 270 -26.80 9.72 10.73
CA SER A 270 -26.82 10.86 11.63
C SER A 270 -28.29 11.12 11.97
N GLY A 271 -28.74 10.53 13.08
CA GLY A 271 -30.04 10.79 13.68
C GLY A 271 -30.19 12.25 14.03
N SER A 272 -30.74 13.03 13.14
CA SER A 272 -31.34 14.31 13.43
C SER A 272 -32.75 14.08 13.97
N GLN A 273 -32.86 13.77 15.27
CA GLN A 273 -34.12 13.96 15.99
C GLN A 273 -34.19 15.41 16.45
N GLY A 274 -34.88 16.21 15.66
CA GLY A 274 -35.37 17.52 16.10
C GLY A 274 -36.44 17.34 17.20
N PRO A 275 -36.48 18.24 18.22
CA PRO A 275 -37.46 18.11 19.29
C PRO A 275 -38.86 18.41 18.75
N SER A 276 -39.75 17.40 18.92
CA SER A 276 -41.19 17.53 18.69
C SER A 276 -41.77 18.47 19.75
N ALA A 277 -42.11 19.68 19.38
CA ALA A 277 -42.93 20.59 20.22
C ALA A 277 -44.36 20.09 20.23
N GLN A 278 -44.78 19.57 21.38
CA GLN A 278 -46.19 19.33 21.67
C GLN A 278 -46.81 20.64 22.15
N ARG A 279 -47.89 21.05 21.50
CA ARG A 279 -48.97 21.89 22.06
C ARG A 279 -50.22 21.06 22.20
#